data_79152a8b3f886f3db41c11ce7a5d8db7
#
_entry.id   79152a8b3f886f3db41c11ce7a5d8db7
#
_cell.length_a   1.000
_cell.length_b   1.000
_cell.length_c   1.000
_cell.angle_alpha   90.00
_cell.angle_beta   90.00
_cell.angle_gamma   90.00
#
_symmetry.space_group_name_H-M   'P 1'
#
loop_
_entity.id
_entity.type
_entity.pdbx_description
1 polymer ?
#
loop_
_entity_poly.entity_id
_entity_poly.type
_entity_poly.pdbx_seq_one_letter_code
_entity_poly.pdbx_strand_id
1 'polypeptide(L)'
;MPPERILIVDDEADMLEGLRRIFSQHLSGVEVTTASRARQALRLMRQIPVDLVLLDIRMPEMDGFELLESLRKEDPWLTVIMMTAYGSIEIAVEAMQRGAYDFITKPFNKEPLLRAVHQGLERNRLIRENRHLRLRVADTAGFAGLVGQSPPMRRLFEKIQAIAPTDYAVIIRGESGTGKELVARAIHALSKRQHRPLVAVSCPAIPENLLESEFFGHRRGAFTGADLDHIGLFEEAHDSSLFLDEIGDIPVALQTKLLRTLQEQEIKPLGASKTLKVDVRILSSTNQDIEAKIRDRSFREDLYYRLNVVTLKTPALAEIREDIPLLVNHFSSLACSELGLAPKRFTAGAIEELMRRPWPGNVRELQNLVRRVVMFSPESIIRAAELQTLEEVGGNADPGRALWGEGVHEEIEWYNQAKERLVQQFTLNYVSNLLAKTGGNVSKSAALSGLGRASFQKIMRRLGIKSDRYRGE
;
A
#
# COMPACT_ATOMS: atom_id res chain seq x y z
N MET A 1 18.83 15.20 -11.67
CA MET A 1 18.32 15.24 -10.30
C MET A 1 17.48 16.49 -10.16
N PRO A 2 16.37 16.50 -9.42
CA PRO A 2 15.65 17.74 -9.14
C PRO A 2 16.57 18.70 -8.35
N PRO A 3 16.44 20.00 -8.53
CA PRO A 3 17.25 20.98 -7.83
C PRO A 3 17.06 20.87 -6.30
N GLU A 4 18.14 21.06 -5.55
CA GLU A 4 18.08 21.15 -4.08
C GLU A 4 17.45 22.49 -3.69
N ARG A 5 16.62 22.51 -2.64
CA ARG A 5 15.87 23.71 -2.26
C ARG A 5 16.24 24.20 -0.86
N ILE A 6 16.67 25.44 -0.82
CA ILE A 6 16.98 26.16 0.43
C ILE A 6 15.87 27.17 0.72
N LEU A 7 15.33 27.12 1.94
CA LEU A 7 14.44 28.15 2.47
C LEU A 7 15.21 29.05 3.43
N ILE A 8 15.22 30.34 3.18
CA ILE A 8 15.82 31.33 4.08
C ILE A 8 14.71 32.09 4.80
N VAL A 9 14.78 32.13 6.12
CA VAL A 9 13.78 32.79 6.98
C VAL A 9 14.46 33.84 7.83
N ASP A 10 14.17 35.11 7.56
CA ASP A 10 14.75 36.27 8.22
C ASP A 10 13.79 37.45 8.04
N ASP A 11 13.63 38.32 9.04
CA ASP A 11 12.74 39.49 8.94
C ASP A 11 13.40 40.68 8.23
N GLU A 12 14.73 40.66 8.07
CA GLU A 12 15.48 41.66 7.36
C GLU A 12 15.50 41.39 5.84
N ALA A 13 14.82 42.23 5.06
CA ALA A 13 14.73 42.08 3.59
C ALA A 13 16.11 42.12 2.90
N ASP A 14 17.01 42.98 3.36
CA ASP A 14 18.36 43.11 2.82
C ASP A 14 19.20 41.84 3.06
N MET A 15 18.98 41.16 4.20
CA MET A 15 19.61 39.91 4.54
C MET A 15 19.12 38.78 3.60
N LEU A 16 17.80 38.68 3.39
CA LEU A 16 17.21 37.71 2.45
C LEU A 16 17.75 37.89 1.03
N GLU A 17 17.83 39.12 0.53
CA GLU A 17 18.33 39.43 -0.81
C GLU A 17 19.83 39.11 -0.93
N GLY A 18 20.62 39.51 0.08
CA GLY A 18 22.06 39.25 0.17
C GLY A 18 22.39 37.76 0.15
N LEU A 19 21.70 36.95 0.98
CA LEU A 19 21.87 35.49 1.04
C LEU A 19 21.43 34.82 -0.27
N ARG A 20 20.28 35.23 -0.80
CA ARG A 20 19.80 34.73 -2.10
C ARG A 20 20.83 34.95 -3.20
N ARG A 21 21.42 36.15 -3.25
CA ARG A 21 22.48 36.49 -4.24
C ARG A 21 23.72 35.64 -4.06
N ILE A 22 24.20 35.46 -2.81
CA ILE A 22 25.36 34.63 -2.49
C ILE A 22 25.13 33.20 -2.96
N PHE A 23 24.01 32.61 -2.61
CA PHE A 23 23.72 31.19 -2.98
C PHE A 23 23.52 31.00 -4.49
N SER A 24 22.82 31.93 -5.15
CA SER A 24 22.64 31.86 -6.63
C SER A 24 23.95 31.94 -7.39
N GLN A 25 24.96 32.65 -6.83
CA GLN A 25 26.27 32.81 -7.47
C GLN A 25 27.23 31.63 -7.20
N HIS A 26 27.06 30.93 -6.07
CA HIS A 26 28.08 29.97 -5.58
C HIS A 26 27.58 28.53 -5.45
N LEU A 27 26.27 28.30 -5.50
CA LEU A 27 25.69 26.97 -5.39
C LEU A 27 24.97 26.62 -6.70
N SER A 28 25.60 25.77 -7.51
CA SER A 28 25.01 25.30 -8.77
C SER A 28 23.89 24.27 -8.51
N GLY A 29 22.74 24.43 -9.15
CA GLY A 29 21.63 23.48 -9.03
C GLY A 29 20.78 23.60 -7.76
N VAL A 30 20.86 24.74 -7.07
CA VAL A 30 20.10 25.03 -5.86
C VAL A 30 19.04 26.10 -6.14
N GLU A 31 17.80 25.84 -5.76
CA GLU A 31 16.70 26.82 -5.76
C GLU A 31 16.59 27.47 -4.39
N VAL A 32 16.59 28.80 -4.34
CA VAL A 32 16.50 29.56 -3.09
C VAL A 32 15.15 30.24 -2.99
N THR A 33 14.42 29.92 -1.92
CA THR A 33 13.15 30.54 -1.55
C THR A 33 13.34 31.33 -0.27
N THR A 34 12.66 32.47 -0.13
CA THR A 34 12.78 33.33 1.02
C THR A 34 11.45 33.57 1.73
N ALA A 35 11.46 33.69 3.04
CA ALA A 35 10.30 34.03 3.85
C ALA A 35 10.71 35.12 4.87
N SER A 36 9.94 36.20 4.96
CA SER A 36 10.17 37.29 5.92
C SER A 36 9.45 37.10 7.25
N ARG A 37 8.68 36.01 7.41
CA ARG A 37 7.91 35.71 8.63
C ARG A 37 7.81 34.21 8.84
N ALA A 38 7.74 33.75 10.08
CA ALA A 38 7.61 32.37 10.47
C ALA A 38 6.37 31.69 9.85
N ARG A 39 5.21 32.35 9.84
CA ARG A 39 3.98 31.82 9.22
C ARG A 39 4.09 31.66 7.70
N GLN A 40 4.88 32.48 7.04
CA GLN A 40 5.15 32.32 5.60
C GLN A 40 6.04 31.11 5.36
N ALA A 41 7.08 30.91 6.18
CA ALA A 41 7.96 29.75 6.12
C ALA A 41 7.18 28.45 6.28
N LEU A 42 6.29 28.34 7.27
CA LEU A 42 5.42 27.17 7.47
C LEU A 42 4.49 26.92 6.27
N ARG A 43 3.96 27.97 5.64
CA ARG A 43 3.15 27.83 4.42
C ARG A 43 3.97 27.30 3.25
N LEU A 44 5.17 27.84 3.03
CA LEU A 44 6.06 27.41 1.95
C LEU A 44 6.52 25.97 2.13
N MET A 45 6.90 25.58 3.35
CA MET A 45 7.24 24.20 3.70
C MET A 45 6.12 23.20 3.36
N ARG A 46 4.90 23.66 3.43
CA ARG A 46 3.71 22.85 3.08
C ARG A 46 3.45 22.74 1.58
N GLN A 47 3.96 23.69 0.79
CA GLN A 47 3.71 23.74 -0.66
C GLN A 47 4.84 23.14 -1.49
N ILE A 48 6.08 23.29 -1.02
CA ILE A 48 7.26 22.85 -1.75
C ILE A 48 8.15 21.99 -0.84
N PRO A 49 8.81 20.95 -1.36
CA PRO A 49 9.83 20.21 -0.61
C PRO A 49 11.04 21.09 -0.39
N VAL A 50 11.46 21.24 0.87
CA VAL A 50 12.65 22.02 1.28
C VAL A 50 13.70 21.05 1.80
N ASP A 51 14.95 21.26 1.41
CA ASP A 51 16.07 20.41 1.80
C ASP A 51 16.86 20.98 2.99
N LEU A 52 16.97 22.30 3.04
CA LEU A 52 17.68 22.99 4.08
C LEU A 52 16.97 24.31 4.41
N VAL A 53 16.89 24.64 5.70
CA VAL A 53 16.37 25.91 6.18
C VAL A 53 17.49 26.68 6.85
N LEU A 54 17.71 27.93 6.41
CA LEU A 54 18.44 28.94 7.22
C LEU A 54 17.42 29.75 7.96
N LEU A 55 17.54 29.82 9.28
CA LEU A 55 16.52 30.37 10.14
C LEU A 55 17.13 31.39 11.11
N ASP A 56 16.65 32.62 11.03
CA ASP A 56 17.00 33.63 12.05
C ASP A 56 16.33 33.33 13.38
N ILE A 57 17.08 33.58 14.48
CA ILE A 57 16.56 33.35 15.83
C ILE A 57 15.58 34.43 16.23
N ARG A 58 15.91 35.71 15.93
CA ARG A 58 15.09 36.84 16.37
C ARG A 58 14.19 37.34 15.25
N MET A 59 12.93 36.93 15.28
CA MET A 59 11.93 37.41 14.35
C MET A 59 10.67 37.91 15.09
N PRO A 60 9.94 38.89 14.51
CA PRO A 60 8.64 39.30 15.02
C PRO A 60 7.62 38.19 15.03
N GLU A 61 6.67 38.20 15.94
CA GLU A 61 5.51 37.32 16.08
C GLU A 61 5.83 35.91 16.59
N MET A 62 6.84 35.22 16.10
CA MET A 62 7.28 33.88 16.49
C MET A 62 8.81 33.84 16.41
N ASP A 63 9.46 33.44 17.47
CA ASP A 63 10.91 33.32 17.46
C ASP A 63 11.41 32.13 16.67
N GLY A 64 12.69 32.13 16.32
CA GLY A 64 13.28 31.06 15.51
C GLY A 64 13.28 29.70 16.21
N PHE A 65 13.31 29.66 17.54
CA PHE A 65 13.25 28.39 18.27
C PHE A 65 11.87 27.75 18.22
N GLU A 66 10.81 28.56 18.36
CA GLU A 66 9.42 28.07 18.21
C GLU A 66 9.17 27.57 16.78
N LEU A 67 9.73 28.28 15.78
CA LEU A 67 9.64 27.84 14.39
C LEU A 67 10.42 26.54 14.15
N LEU A 68 11.64 26.40 14.70
CA LEU A 68 12.43 25.17 14.63
C LEU A 68 11.66 23.97 15.16
N GLU A 69 11.03 24.09 16.32
CA GLU A 69 10.21 23.01 16.89
C GLU A 69 9.03 22.66 15.98
N SER A 70 8.37 23.67 15.38
CA SER A 70 7.26 23.46 14.46
C SER A 70 7.70 22.78 13.18
N LEU A 71 8.84 23.18 12.61
CA LEU A 71 9.43 22.57 11.41
C LEU A 71 9.83 21.13 11.65
N ARG A 72 10.42 20.82 12.80
CA ARG A 72 10.83 19.46 13.16
C ARG A 72 9.65 18.54 13.46
N LYS A 73 8.53 19.05 13.95
CA LYS A 73 7.28 18.27 14.06
C LYS A 73 6.72 17.89 12.68
N GLU A 74 6.88 18.76 11.68
CA GLU A 74 6.47 18.47 10.31
C GLU A 74 7.46 17.55 9.57
N ASP A 75 8.78 17.76 9.72
CA ASP A 75 9.83 16.88 9.18
C ASP A 75 11.00 16.73 10.17
N PRO A 76 11.08 15.61 10.92
CA PRO A 76 12.15 15.33 11.88
C PRO A 76 13.56 15.25 11.26
N TRP A 77 13.66 15.06 9.95
CA TRP A 77 14.93 14.92 9.23
C TRP A 77 15.40 16.19 8.53
N LEU A 78 14.58 17.26 8.58
CA LEU A 78 14.89 18.54 7.98
C LEU A 78 16.20 19.10 8.55
N THR A 79 17.09 19.54 7.68
CA THR A 79 18.32 20.22 8.09
C THR A 79 18.03 21.70 8.33
N VAL A 80 18.14 22.15 9.56
CA VAL A 80 17.96 23.56 9.94
C VAL A 80 19.26 24.13 10.48
N ILE A 81 19.74 25.23 9.89
CA ILE A 81 20.88 26.01 10.34
C ILE A 81 20.33 27.29 10.92
N MET A 82 20.64 27.56 12.20
CA MET A 82 20.21 28.79 12.90
C MET A 82 21.15 29.95 12.62
N MET A 83 20.61 31.14 12.38
CA MET A 83 21.38 32.40 12.27
C MET A 83 21.14 33.26 13.50
N THR A 84 22.18 33.82 14.07
CA THR A 84 22.09 34.66 15.27
C THR A 84 23.00 35.90 15.21
N ALA A 85 22.50 37.03 15.65
CA ALA A 85 23.30 38.25 15.85
C ALA A 85 24.14 38.21 17.15
N TYR A 86 23.83 37.31 18.08
CA TYR A 86 24.50 37.17 19.36
C TYR A 86 25.19 35.82 19.46
N GLY A 87 26.51 35.83 19.27
CA GLY A 87 27.34 34.61 19.31
C GLY A 87 27.63 34.11 20.73
N SER A 88 26.63 34.04 21.62
CA SER A 88 26.86 33.43 22.93
C SER A 88 26.85 31.90 22.81
N ILE A 89 27.73 31.25 23.56
CA ILE A 89 27.85 29.79 23.60
C ILE A 89 26.53 29.18 24.07
N GLU A 90 25.80 29.85 24.96
CA GLU A 90 24.53 29.37 25.50
C GLU A 90 23.45 29.24 24.41
N ILE A 91 23.32 30.25 23.53
CA ILE A 91 22.36 30.25 22.42
C ILE A 91 22.71 29.13 21.42
N ALA A 92 23.99 28.93 21.14
CA ALA A 92 24.44 27.85 20.25
C ALA A 92 24.11 26.49 20.83
N VAL A 93 24.38 26.27 22.12
CA VAL A 93 24.07 25.03 22.82
C VAL A 93 22.55 24.78 22.83
N GLU A 94 21.75 25.80 23.11
CA GLU A 94 20.29 25.71 23.07
C GLU A 94 19.76 25.32 21.67
N ALA A 95 20.29 25.94 20.61
CA ALA A 95 19.92 25.59 19.23
C ALA A 95 20.18 24.11 18.92
N MET A 96 21.36 23.62 19.30
CA MET A 96 21.74 22.22 19.10
C MET A 96 20.86 21.26 19.93
N GLN A 97 20.54 21.59 21.18
CA GLN A 97 19.68 20.79 22.05
C GLN A 97 18.24 20.70 21.52
N ARG A 98 17.74 21.79 20.92
CA ARG A 98 16.42 21.83 20.28
C ARG A 98 16.42 21.19 18.89
N GLY A 99 17.59 20.68 18.42
CA GLY A 99 17.74 19.87 17.22
C GLY A 99 18.07 20.66 15.95
N ALA A 100 18.60 21.86 16.03
CA ALA A 100 19.28 22.48 14.90
C ALA A 100 20.45 21.61 14.44
N TYR A 101 20.74 21.64 13.15
CA TYR A 101 21.90 20.93 12.59
C TYR A 101 23.20 21.67 12.84
N ASP A 102 23.14 23.01 12.70
CA ASP A 102 24.28 23.90 12.90
C ASP A 102 23.78 25.30 13.22
N PHE A 103 24.68 26.18 13.59
CA PHE A 103 24.38 27.61 13.81
C PHE A 103 25.47 28.50 13.21
N ILE A 104 25.11 29.72 12.81
CA ILE A 104 26.01 30.70 12.22
C ILE A 104 25.77 32.08 12.88
N THR A 105 26.85 32.73 13.27
CA THR A 105 26.78 34.10 13.90
C THR A 105 26.82 35.21 12.85
N LYS A 106 25.91 36.17 12.97
CA LYS A 106 25.92 37.43 12.18
C LYS A 106 26.87 38.44 12.81
N PRO A 107 27.64 39.24 12.07
CA PRO A 107 27.84 39.17 10.63
C PRO A 107 28.69 37.94 10.24
N PHE A 108 28.25 37.19 9.27
CA PHE A 108 28.97 35.99 8.85
C PHE A 108 29.87 36.25 7.65
N ASN A 109 31.03 35.60 7.65
CA ASN A 109 31.89 35.54 6.49
C ASN A 109 31.32 34.56 5.50
N LYS A 110 31.53 34.82 4.21
CA LYS A 110 31.00 34.00 3.09
C LYS A 110 31.45 32.56 3.15
N GLU A 111 32.73 32.27 3.44
CA GLU A 111 33.29 30.93 3.43
C GLU A 111 32.67 29.98 4.49
N PRO A 112 32.58 30.40 5.80
CA PRO A 112 31.90 29.57 6.79
C PRO A 112 30.44 29.33 6.49
N LEU A 113 29.70 30.31 5.97
CA LEU A 113 28.31 30.17 5.55
C LEU A 113 28.14 29.13 4.46
N LEU A 114 28.89 29.24 3.37
CA LEU A 114 28.85 28.30 2.26
C LEU A 114 29.26 26.90 2.68
N ARG A 115 30.23 26.76 3.59
CA ARG A 115 30.65 25.47 4.15
C ARG A 115 29.52 24.82 4.94
N ALA A 116 28.87 25.52 5.84
CA ALA A 116 27.78 24.99 6.65
C ALA A 116 26.58 24.56 5.77
N VAL A 117 26.23 25.39 4.78
CA VAL A 117 25.15 25.07 3.83
C VAL A 117 25.52 23.84 2.99
N HIS A 118 26.75 23.77 2.48
CA HIS A 118 27.19 22.63 1.69
C HIS A 118 27.17 21.32 2.49
N GLN A 119 27.66 21.34 3.73
CA GLN A 119 27.61 20.19 4.64
C GLN A 119 26.17 19.79 4.98
N GLY A 120 25.28 20.76 5.17
CA GLY A 120 23.87 20.51 5.41
C GLY A 120 23.15 19.86 4.24
N LEU A 121 23.41 20.31 3.01
CA LEU A 121 22.88 19.73 1.78
C LEU A 121 23.46 18.32 1.54
N GLU A 122 24.77 18.15 1.74
CA GLU A 122 25.42 16.84 1.63
C GLU A 122 24.85 15.83 2.64
N ARG A 123 24.63 16.23 3.89
CA ARG A 123 23.93 15.41 4.89
C ARG A 123 22.57 14.96 4.39
N ASN A 124 21.76 15.87 3.86
CA ASN A 124 20.45 15.53 3.32
C ASN A 124 20.54 14.59 2.12
N ARG A 125 21.51 14.83 1.25
CA ARG A 125 21.80 13.93 0.11
C ARG A 125 22.15 12.53 0.59
N LEU A 126 23.03 12.41 1.58
CA LEU A 126 23.41 11.12 2.17
C LEU A 126 22.23 10.43 2.88
N ILE A 127 21.37 11.17 3.56
CA ILE A 127 20.14 10.62 4.16
C ILE A 127 19.22 10.09 3.06
N ARG A 128 19.01 10.84 1.97
CA ARG A 128 18.21 10.41 0.81
C ARG A 128 18.83 9.21 0.12
N GLU A 129 20.14 9.23 -0.11
CA GLU A 129 20.87 8.14 -0.75
C GLU A 129 20.84 6.88 0.12
N ASN A 130 21.06 6.99 1.43
CA ASN A 130 20.93 5.88 2.38
C ASN A 130 19.51 5.31 2.39
N ARG A 131 18.49 6.19 2.33
CA ARG A 131 17.07 5.79 2.21
C ARG A 131 16.82 5.08 0.88
N HIS A 132 17.35 5.62 -0.22
CA HIS A 132 17.24 5.03 -1.55
C HIS A 132 18.02 3.71 -1.66
N LEU A 133 19.23 3.65 -1.09
CA LEU A 133 20.03 2.44 -1.02
C LEU A 133 19.37 1.38 -0.13
N ARG A 134 18.75 1.76 0.98
CA ARG A 134 17.97 0.83 1.83
C ARG A 134 16.74 0.28 1.11
N LEU A 135 16.07 1.10 0.30
CA LEU A 135 14.98 0.66 -0.59
C LEU A 135 15.52 -0.27 -1.69
N ARG A 136 16.67 0.06 -2.29
CA ARG A 136 17.33 -0.79 -3.30
C ARG A 136 17.95 -2.05 -2.70
N VAL A 137 18.44 -2.03 -1.47
CA VAL A 137 18.92 -3.23 -0.75
C VAL A 137 17.75 -4.14 -0.39
N ALA A 138 16.56 -3.61 -0.10
CA ALA A 138 15.35 -4.41 -0.01
C ALA A 138 14.98 -5.04 -1.38
N ASP A 139 15.17 -4.34 -2.49
CA ASP A 139 14.99 -4.86 -3.86
C ASP A 139 16.17 -5.75 -4.34
N THR A 140 17.41 -5.41 -3.95
CA THR A 140 18.62 -6.15 -4.38
C THR A 140 18.98 -7.31 -3.45
N ALA A 141 18.38 -7.40 -2.25
CA ALA A 141 18.62 -8.52 -1.34
C ALA A 141 17.86 -9.80 -1.73
N GLY A 142 17.28 -9.89 -2.92
CA GLY A 142 16.73 -11.14 -3.47
C GLY A 142 15.47 -11.64 -2.78
N PHE A 143 14.77 -10.81 -2.01
CA PHE A 143 13.53 -11.19 -1.33
C PHE A 143 12.24 -10.94 -2.14
N ALA A 144 12.35 -10.85 -3.46
CA ALA A 144 11.20 -10.84 -4.38
C ALA A 144 10.09 -9.82 -4.00
N GLY A 145 10.49 -8.61 -3.59
CA GLY A 145 9.53 -7.55 -3.22
C GLY A 145 9.05 -7.56 -1.77
N LEU A 146 9.56 -8.46 -0.91
CA LEU A 146 9.33 -8.40 0.54
C LEU A 146 10.10 -7.22 1.15
N VAL A 147 9.38 -6.33 1.83
CA VAL A 147 9.92 -5.12 2.44
C VAL A 147 9.69 -5.16 3.95
N GLY A 148 10.74 -4.95 4.75
CA GLY A 148 10.66 -4.90 6.21
C GLY A 148 12.05 -4.91 6.84
N GLN A 149 12.16 -4.35 8.05
CA GLN A 149 13.39 -4.32 8.85
C GLN A 149 13.15 -4.63 10.33
N SER A 150 11.89 -4.79 10.72
CA SER A 150 11.50 -5.18 12.08
C SER A 150 12.08 -6.52 12.50
N PRO A 151 12.24 -6.78 13.81
CA PRO A 151 12.74 -8.06 14.28
C PRO A 151 11.92 -9.28 13.81
N PRO A 152 10.57 -9.24 13.73
CA PRO A 152 9.80 -10.33 13.13
C PRO A 152 10.13 -10.56 11.66
N MET A 153 10.29 -9.49 10.86
CA MET A 153 10.62 -9.60 9.44
C MET A 153 12.04 -10.13 9.21
N ARG A 154 13.02 -9.67 9.99
CA ARG A 154 14.39 -10.19 9.92
C ARG A 154 14.43 -11.70 10.21
N ARG A 155 13.74 -12.16 11.27
CA ARG A 155 13.61 -13.59 11.56
C ARG A 155 12.93 -14.38 10.44
N LEU A 156 11.94 -13.77 9.77
CA LEU A 156 11.32 -14.40 8.61
C LEU A 156 12.30 -14.53 7.45
N PHE A 157 13.09 -13.48 7.15
CA PHE A 157 14.13 -13.51 6.11
C PHE A 157 15.21 -14.56 6.39
N GLU A 158 15.70 -14.67 7.62
CA GLU A 158 16.65 -15.70 8.02
C GLU A 158 16.10 -17.12 7.78
N LYS A 159 14.82 -17.35 8.14
CA LYS A 159 14.16 -18.63 7.88
C LYS A 159 14.00 -18.91 6.38
N ILE A 160 13.62 -17.90 5.58
CA ILE A 160 13.52 -18.04 4.12
C ILE A 160 14.88 -18.44 3.54
N GLN A 161 15.97 -17.77 3.92
CA GLN A 161 17.33 -18.09 3.46
C GLN A 161 17.75 -19.50 3.83
N ALA A 162 17.42 -19.97 5.03
CA ALA A 162 17.77 -21.31 5.48
C ALA A 162 16.98 -22.41 4.74
N ILE A 163 15.71 -22.14 4.38
CA ILE A 163 14.81 -23.13 3.77
C ILE A 163 14.93 -23.16 2.25
N ALA A 164 15.21 -22.02 1.62
CA ALA A 164 15.23 -21.90 0.16
C ALA A 164 16.10 -22.94 -0.56
N PRO A 165 17.33 -23.26 -0.12
CA PRO A 165 18.19 -24.25 -0.79
C PRO A 165 17.73 -25.70 -0.66
N THR A 166 16.73 -25.99 0.20
CA THR A 166 16.19 -27.34 0.43
C THR A 166 15.02 -27.61 -0.50
N ASP A 167 14.67 -28.89 -0.70
CA ASP A 167 13.47 -29.30 -1.44
C ASP A 167 12.28 -29.65 -0.52
N TYR A 168 12.35 -29.29 0.76
CA TYR A 168 11.25 -29.52 1.69
C TYR A 168 9.98 -28.77 1.28
N ALA A 169 8.85 -29.41 1.52
CA ALA A 169 7.54 -28.73 1.43
C ALA A 169 7.42 -27.68 2.55
N VAL A 170 6.82 -26.53 2.22
CA VAL A 170 6.68 -25.40 3.14
C VAL A 170 5.23 -24.97 3.20
N ILE A 171 4.69 -24.84 4.41
CA ILE A 171 3.41 -24.17 4.66
C ILE A 171 3.68 -22.76 5.19
N ILE A 172 3.13 -21.77 4.50
CA ILE A 172 3.19 -20.35 4.86
C ILE A 172 1.85 -19.97 5.51
N ARG A 173 1.85 -19.70 6.81
CA ARG A 173 0.67 -19.31 7.59
C ARG A 173 0.66 -17.83 7.87
N GLY A 174 -0.50 -17.23 7.85
CA GLY A 174 -0.70 -15.83 8.25
C GLY A 174 -2.01 -15.28 7.73
N GLU A 175 -2.41 -14.14 8.28
CA GLU A 175 -3.64 -13.47 7.93
C GLU A 175 -3.68 -13.08 6.44
N SER A 176 -4.87 -12.76 5.94
CA SER A 176 -5.01 -12.26 4.57
C SER A 176 -4.25 -10.93 4.43
N GLY A 177 -3.57 -10.75 3.29
CA GLY A 177 -2.86 -9.50 2.99
C GLY A 177 -1.49 -9.33 3.66
N THR A 178 -0.93 -10.36 4.35
CA THR A 178 0.41 -10.30 5.00
C THR A 178 1.57 -10.60 4.05
N GLY A 179 1.30 -10.90 2.77
CA GLY A 179 2.35 -11.16 1.77
C GLY A 179 2.79 -12.62 1.66
N LYS A 180 1.94 -13.60 1.99
CA LYS A 180 2.26 -15.04 1.89
C LYS A 180 2.78 -15.45 0.50
N GLU A 181 2.20 -14.92 -0.57
CA GLU A 181 2.66 -15.17 -1.94
C GLU A 181 4.08 -14.62 -2.19
N LEU A 182 4.40 -13.42 -1.68
CA LEU A 182 5.76 -12.86 -1.80
C LEU A 182 6.79 -13.71 -1.07
N VAL A 183 6.41 -14.32 0.07
CA VAL A 183 7.27 -15.29 0.78
C VAL A 183 7.53 -16.51 -0.08
N ALA A 184 6.51 -17.07 -0.74
CA ALA A 184 6.68 -18.22 -1.64
C ALA A 184 7.59 -17.86 -2.84
N ARG A 185 7.39 -16.68 -3.45
CA ARG A 185 8.26 -16.16 -4.52
C ARG A 185 9.71 -15.98 -4.07
N ALA A 186 9.93 -15.47 -2.85
CA ALA A 186 11.26 -15.31 -2.27
C ALA A 186 11.95 -16.65 -2.04
N ILE A 187 11.22 -17.66 -1.49
CA ILE A 187 11.75 -19.02 -1.32
C ILE A 187 12.16 -19.62 -2.66
N HIS A 188 11.31 -19.48 -3.67
CA HIS A 188 11.60 -20.00 -5.01
C HIS A 188 12.80 -19.29 -5.66
N ALA A 189 12.86 -17.95 -5.61
CA ALA A 189 13.94 -17.15 -6.19
C ALA A 189 15.32 -17.45 -5.57
N LEU A 190 15.37 -17.88 -4.31
CA LEU A 190 16.59 -18.28 -3.60
C LEU A 190 16.84 -19.79 -3.64
N SER A 191 15.98 -20.57 -4.31
CA SER A 191 16.08 -22.03 -4.37
C SER A 191 17.01 -22.50 -5.50
N LYS A 192 17.33 -23.78 -5.51
CA LYS A 192 18.05 -24.43 -6.62
C LYS A 192 17.22 -24.47 -7.92
N ARG A 193 15.90 -24.25 -7.81
CA ARG A 193 14.93 -24.33 -8.92
C ARG A 193 14.61 -22.95 -9.53
N GLN A 194 15.32 -21.88 -9.13
CA GLN A 194 15.09 -20.49 -9.57
C GLN A 194 15.18 -20.27 -11.09
N HIS A 195 15.81 -21.20 -11.82
CA HIS A 195 15.96 -21.11 -13.27
C HIS A 195 14.66 -21.47 -14.04
N ARG A 196 13.68 -22.08 -13.39
CA ARG A 196 12.34 -22.33 -13.91
C ARG A 196 11.36 -21.34 -13.29
N PRO A 197 10.26 -20.99 -13.96
CA PRO A 197 9.26 -20.11 -13.37
C PRO A 197 8.53 -20.81 -12.21
N LEU A 198 8.18 -20.03 -11.18
CA LEU A 198 7.25 -20.49 -10.13
C LEU A 198 5.85 -20.61 -10.73
N VAL A 199 5.27 -21.80 -10.68
CA VAL A 199 3.85 -22.00 -11.00
C VAL A 199 3.03 -21.70 -9.76
N ALA A 200 2.11 -20.75 -9.84
CA ALA A 200 1.30 -20.31 -8.70
C ALA A 200 -0.20 -20.42 -9.02
N VAL A 201 -0.95 -20.97 -8.10
CA VAL A 201 -2.40 -21.16 -8.24
C VAL A 201 -3.11 -20.78 -6.94
N SER A 202 -4.22 -20.05 -7.06
CA SER A 202 -5.14 -19.77 -5.97
C SER A 202 -6.28 -20.81 -5.99
N CYS A 203 -6.31 -21.70 -4.99
CA CYS A 203 -7.28 -22.78 -4.95
C CYS A 203 -8.74 -22.30 -4.98
N PRO A 204 -9.13 -21.22 -4.23
CA PRO A 204 -10.49 -20.71 -4.30
C PRO A 204 -10.90 -20.08 -5.63
N ALA A 205 -9.93 -19.70 -6.48
CA ALA A 205 -10.23 -19.05 -7.75
C ALA A 205 -10.70 -20.02 -8.84
N ILE A 206 -10.46 -21.33 -8.66
CA ILE A 206 -10.83 -22.38 -9.63
C ILE A 206 -12.13 -23.03 -9.18
N PRO A 207 -13.15 -23.14 -10.05
CA PRO A 207 -14.36 -23.90 -9.76
C PRO A 207 -14.03 -25.36 -9.39
N GLU A 208 -14.72 -25.91 -8.39
CA GLU A 208 -14.43 -27.24 -7.82
C GLU A 208 -14.40 -28.35 -8.87
N ASN A 209 -15.30 -28.29 -9.84
CA ASN A 209 -15.41 -29.25 -10.94
C ASN A 209 -14.25 -29.18 -11.95
N LEU A 210 -13.48 -28.10 -11.97
CA LEU A 210 -12.33 -27.91 -12.86
C LEU A 210 -10.99 -28.13 -12.15
N LEU A 211 -10.98 -28.06 -10.81
CA LEU A 211 -9.75 -28.18 -10.02
C LEU A 211 -8.92 -29.41 -10.38
N GLU A 212 -9.56 -30.56 -10.54
CA GLU A 212 -8.86 -31.80 -10.88
C GLU A 212 -8.17 -31.73 -12.25
N SER A 213 -8.87 -31.17 -13.23
CA SER A 213 -8.34 -30.96 -14.57
C SER A 213 -7.20 -29.95 -14.62
N GLU A 214 -7.32 -28.87 -13.85
CA GLU A 214 -6.24 -27.85 -13.73
C GLU A 214 -4.99 -28.43 -13.07
N PHE A 215 -5.15 -29.19 -12.00
CA PHE A 215 -4.00 -29.75 -11.28
C PHE A 215 -3.27 -30.84 -12.06
N PHE A 216 -4.01 -31.80 -12.63
CA PHE A 216 -3.43 -33.03 -13.22
C PHE A 216 -3.46 -33.06 -14.74
N GLY A 217 -4.19 -32.13 -15.37
CA GLY A 217 -4.40 -32.13 -16.81
C GLY A 217 -5.46 -33.14 -17.28
N HIS A 218 -5.83 -33.04 -18.55
CA HIS A 218 -6.73 -34.00 -19.17
C HIS A 218 -6.38 -34.26 -20.64
N ARG A 219 -6.81 -35.41 -21.14
CA ARG A 219 -6.79 -35.76 -22.56
C ARG A 219 -8.12 -35.44 -23.21
N ARG A 220 -8.09 -35.14 -24.48
CA ARG A 220 -9.29 -34.93 -25.31
C ARG A 220 -10.29 -36.06 -25.10
N GLY A 221 -11.55 -35.70 -24.83
CA GLY A 221 -12.63 -36.66 -24.58
C GLY A 221 -12.69 -37.22 -23.17
N ALA A 222 -11.90 -36.72 -22.21
CA ALA A 222 -11.92 -37.21 -20.83
C ALA A 222 -13.24 -36.92 -20.09
N PHE A 223 -13.92 -35.85 -20.47
CA PHE A 223 -15.25 -35.44 -19.97
C PHE A 223 -15.97 -34.59 -21.02
N THR A 224 -17.26 -34.31 -20.81
CA THR A 224 -18.05 -33.44 -21.70
C THR A 224 -17.49 -32.02 -21.70
N GLY A 225 -16.98 -31.55 -22.87
CA GLY A 225 -16.31 -30.25 -23.02
C GLY A 225 -14.78 -30.35 -23.07
N ALA A 226 -14.18 -31.53 -22.96
CA ALA A 226 -12.74 -31.74 -23.14
C ALA A 226 -12.40 -31.86 -24.64
N ASP A 227 -12.41 -30.72 -25.34
CA ASP A 227 -12.21 -30.68 -26.81
C ASP A 227 -10.72 -30.77 -27.21
N LEU A 228 -9.80 -30.41 -26.33
CA LEU A 228 -8.35 -30.42 -26.52
C LEU A 228 -7.65 -31.11 -25.33
N ASP A 229 -6.39 -31.51 -25.52
CA ASP A 229 -5.54 -31.91 -24.41
C ASP A 229 -5.18 -30.66 -23.57
N HIS A 230 -5.16 -30.81 -22.25
CA HIS A 230 -4.76 -29.76 -21.29
C HIS A 230 -3.61 -30.25 -20.41
N ILE A 231 -2.55 -29.44 -20.34
CA ILE A 231 -1.39 -29.72 -19.49
C ILE A 231 -1.71 -29.20 -18.08
N GLY A 232 -1.60 -30.09 -17.07
CA GLY A 232 -1.90 -29.73 -15.70
C GLY A 232 -0.74 -29.01 -15.01
N LEU A 233 -1.06 -28.27 -13.92
CA LEU A 233 -0.11 -27.50 -13.13
C LEU A 233 1.08 -28.30 -12.60
N PHE A 234 0.90 -29.59 -12.25
CA PHE A 234 2.00 -30.46 -11.83
C PHE A 234 2.97 -30.78 -12.96
N GLU A 235 2.49 -30.94 -14.18
CA GLU A 235 3.32 -31.17 -15.37
C GLU A 235 4.04 -29.86 -15.75
N GLU A 236 3.35 -28.72 -15.70
CA GLU A 236 3.93 -27.39 -15.94
C GLU A 236 5.03 -27.05 -14.92
N ALA A 237 4.82 -27.42 -13.64
CA ALA A 237 5.77 -27.18 -12.56
C ALA A 237 6.93 -28.18 -12.50
N HIS A 238 7.07 -29.08 -13.49
CA HIS A 238 8.15 -30.07 -13.50
C HIS A 238 9.53 -29.38 -13.44
N ASP A 239 10.43 -29.87 -12.56
CA ASP A 239 11.74 -29.28 -12.22
C ASP A 239 11.65 -27.87 -11.63
N SER A 240 10.47 -27.45 -11.14
CA SER A 240 10.23 -26.15 -10.54
C SER A 240 9.57 -26.27 -9.16
N SER A 241 8.94 -25.17 -8.74
CA SER A 241 8.09 -25.13 -7.54
C SER A 241 6.64 -24.83 -7.91
N LEU A 242 5.70 -25.49 -7.25
CA LEU A 242 4.27 -25.23 -7.34
C LEU A 242 3.81 -24.55 -6.04
N PHE A 243 3.23 -23.37 -6.16
CA PHE A 243 2.66 -22.63 -5.04
C PHE A 243 1.14 -22.74 -5.03
N LEU A 244 0.61 -23.32 -3.94
CA LEU A 244 -0.81 -23.55 -3.70
C LEU A 244 -1.30 -22.52 -2.68
N ASP A 245 -1.94 -21.46 -3.16
CA ASP A 245 -2.49 -20.42 -2.27
C ASP A 245 -3.84 -20.85 -1.73
N GLU A 246 -4.05 -20.64 -0.42
CA GLU A 246 -5.23 -21.04 0.36
C GLU A 246 -5.54 -22.55 0.21
N ILE A 247 -4.54 -23.38 0.53
CA ILE A 247 -4.61 -24.86 0.44
C ILE A 247 -5.76 -25.47 1.26
N GLY A 248 -6.23 -24.76 2.29
CA GLY A 248 -7.33 -25.18 3.14
C GLY A 248 -8.68 -25.31 2.42
N ASP A 249 -8.81 -24.75 1.22
CA ASP A 249 -10.08 -24.71 0.48
C ASP A 249 -10.19 -25.79 -0.60
N ILE A 250 -9.22 -26.70 -0.73
CA ILE A 250 -9.32 -27.79 -1.70
C ILE A 250 -10.30 -28.88 -1.22
N PRO A 251 -11.15 -29.42 -2.11
CA PRO A 251 -12.08 -30.49 -1.77
C PRO A 251 -11.36 -31.77 -1.33
N VAL A 252 -11.98 -32.53 -0.42
CA VAL A 252 -11.40 -33.77 0.15
C VAL A 252 -11.06 -34.80 -0.93
N ALA A 253 -11.85 -34.88 -2.00
CA ALA A 253 -11.57 -35.78 -3.14
C ALA A 253 -10.21 -35.43 -3.79
N LEU A 254 -9.92 -34.14 -3.98
CA LEU A 254 -8.66 -33.68 -4.56
C LEU A 254 -7.48 -33.87 -3.61
N GLN A 255 -7.69 -33.69 -2.28
CA GLN A 255 -6.67 -33.94 -1.28
C GLN A 255 -6.08 -35.34 -1.36
N THR A 256 -6.92 -36.35 -1.65
CA THR A 256 -6.47 -37.76 -1.82
C THR A 256 -5.54 -37.91 -3.02
N LYS A 257 -5.87 -37.27 -4.14
CA LYS A 257 -5.03 -37.33 -5.35
C LYS A 257 -3.73 -36.55 -5.17
N LEU A 258 -3.83 -35.38 -4.53
CA LEU A 258 -2.66 -34.58 -4.20
C LEU A 258 -1.68 -35.35 -3.29
N LEU A 259 -2.18 -36.05 -2.26
CA LEU A 259 -1.36 -36.88 -1.39
C LEU A 259 -0.61 -37.97 -2.18
N ARG A 260 -1.29 -38.68 -3.08
CA ARG A 260 -0.65 -39.70 -3.92
C ARG A 260 0.45 -39.10 -4.79
N THR A 261 0.16 -37.96 -5.46
CA THR A 261 1.18 -37.28 -6.27
C THR A 261 2.40 -36.87 -5.48
N LEU A 262 2.22 -36.41 -4.23
CA LEU A 262 3.33 -36.05 -3.33
C LEU A 262 4.14 -37.23 -2.83
N GLN A 263 3.53 -38.43 -2.77
CA GLN A 263 4.19 -39.66 -2.32
C GLN A 263 4.91 -40.38 -3.46
N GLU A 264 4.24 -40.52 -4.60
CA GLU A 264 4.68 -41.34 -5.76
C GLU A 264 5.51 -40.49 -6.76
N GLN A 265 5.42 -39.17 -6.69
CA GLN A 265 6.01 -38.24 -7.68
C GLN A 265 5.52 -38.53 -9.11
N GLU A 266 4.29 -38.98 -9.22
CA GLU A 266 3.64 -39.29 -10.50
C GLU A 266 2.25 -38.66 -10.54
N ILE A 267 1.85 -38.22 -11.74
CA ILE A 267 0.48 -37.77 -12.04
C ILE A 267 -0.15 -38.65 -13.12
N LYS A 268 -1.47 -38.72 -13.08
CA LYS A 268 -2.25 -39.37 -14.14
C LYS A 268 -3.26 -38.35 -14.67
N PRO A 269 -3.06 -37.79 -15.87
CA PRO A 269 -4.05 -36.90 -16.49
C PRO A 269 -5.39 -37.60 -16.66
N LEU A 270 -6.50 -36.85 -16.54
CA LEU A 270 -7.84 -37.37 -16.74
C LEU A 270 -7.97 -37.98 -18.14
N GLY A 271 -8.54 -39.18 -18.23
CA GLY A 271 -8.66 -39.92 -19.49
C GLY A 271 -7.36 -40.54 -20.00
N ALA A 272 -6.22 -40.33 -19.36
CA ALA A 272 -4.96 -40.96 -19.74
C ALA A 272 -4.84 -42.38 -19.17
N SER A 273 -4.18 -43.30 -19.91
CA SER A 273 -3.83 -44.62 -19.43
C SER A 273 -2.49 -44.71 -18.73
N LYS A 274 -1.58 -43.77 -19.01
CA LYS A 274 -0.20 -43.77 -18.50
C LYS A 274 -0.04 -42.70 -17.43
N THR A 275 0.83 -42.96 -16.45
CA THR A 275 1.33 -41.99 -15.48
C THR A 275 2.52 -41.22 -16.05
N LEU A 276 2.70 -39.99 -15.57
CA LEU A 276 3.84 -39.11 -15.88
C LEU A 276 4.61 -38.82 -14.59
N LYS A 277 5.92 -38.99 -14.60
CA LYS A 277 6.78 -38.62 -13.47
C LYS A 277 6.93 -37.11 -13.42
N VAL A 278 6.81 -36.56 -12.21
CA VAL A 278 6.95 -35.13 -11.96
C VAL A 278 7.84 -34.92 -10.74
N ASP A 279 8.80 -34.03 -10.86
CA ASP A 279 9.62 -33.55 -9.75
C ASP A 279 9.23 -32.10 -9.44
N VAL A 280 8.43 -31.90 -8.41
CA VAL A 280 7.85 -30.59 -8.07
C VAL A 280 8.06 -30.31 -6.58
N ARG A 281 8.66 -29.15 -6.26
CA ARG A 281 8.70 -28.67 -4.88
C ARG A 281 7.38 -27.97 -4.55
N ILE A 282 6.74 -28.36 -3.43
CA ILE A 282 5.48 -27.77 -3.00
C ILE A 282 5.71 -26.65 -1.99
N LEU A 283 5.16 -25.48 -2.30
CA LEU A 283 4.97 -24.37 -1.39
C LEU A 283 3.46 -24.17 -1.24
N SER A 284 2.95 -24.03 -0.04
CA SER A 284 1.52 -23.82 0.20
C SER A 284 1.28 -22.67 1.17
N SER A 285 0.13 -22.03 1.07
CA SER A 285 -0.27 -20.99 2.00
C SER A 285 -1.66 -21.22 2.57
N THR A 286 -1.92 -20.67 3.75
CA THR A 286 -3.26 -20.63 4.33
C THR A 286 -3.40 -19.50 5.36
N ASN A 287 -4.58 -18.92 5.45
CA ASN A 287 -5.01 -18.04 6.53
C ASN A 287 -5.91 -18.75 7.55
N GLN A 288 -6.24 -20.02 7.32
CA GLN A 288 -7.19 -20.81 8.08
C GLN A 288 -6.49 -21.71 9.10
N ASP A 289 -7.25 -22.09 10.14
CA ASP A 289 -6.84 -23.12 11.10
C ASP A 289 -7.04 -24.51 10.50
N ILE A 290 -5.96 -25.06 9.88
CA ILE A 290 -6.00 -26.41 9.26
C ILE A 290 -6.23 -27.49 10.32
N GLU A 291 -5.75 -27.30 11.55
CA GLU A 291 -5.96 -28.25 12.65
C GLU A 291 -7.44 -28.33 13.05
N ALA A 292 -8.19 -27.24 12.98
CA ALA A 292 -9.65 -27.25 13.12
C ALA A 292 -10.30 -28.03 11.98
N LYS A 293 -9.90 -27.77 10.72
CA LYS A 293 -10.41 -28.47 9.54
C LYS A 293 -10.11 -30.00 9.57
N ILE A 294 -9.01 -30.41 10.18
CA ILE A 294 -8.72 -31.83 10.38
C ILE A 294 -9.73 -32.45 11.38
N ARG A 295 -10.01 -31.77 12.49
CA ARG A 295 -11.01 -32.21 13.47
C ARG A 295 -12.40 -32.35 12.85
N ASP A 296 -12.76 -31.44 11.97
CA ASP A 296 -14.06 -31.40 11.25
C ASP A 296 -14.07 -32.33 10.02
N ARG A 297 -12.97 -33.07 9.75
CA ARG A 297 -12.79 -33.97 8.61
C ARG A 297 -12.93 -33.30 7.23
N SER A 298 -12.82 -31.97 7.13
CA SER A 298 -12.78 -31.22 5.88
C SER A 298 -11.36 -31.11 5.30
N PHE A 299 -10.33 -31.43 6.10
CA PHE A 299 -8.96 -31.56 5.65
C PHE A 299 -8.34 -32.87 6.17
N ARG A 300 -7.59 -33.58 5.33
CA ARG A 300 -6.97 -34.86 5.69
C ARG A 300 -5.69 -34.65 6.48
N GLU A 301 -5.55 -35.38 7.57
CA GLU A 301 -4.39 -35.33 8.46
C GLU A 301 -3.10 -35.84 7.77
N ASP A 302 -3.21 -36.89 6.94
CA ASP A 302 -2.06 -37.46 6.21
C ASP A 302 -1.49 -36.47 5.17
N LEU A 303 -2.33 -35.73 4.46
CA LEU A 303 -1.89 -34.68 3.55
C LEU A 303 -1.24 -33.53 4.32
N TYR A 304 -1.83 -33.15 5.44
CA TYR A 304 -1.25 -32.10 6.29
C TYR A 304 0.18 -32.41 6.69
N TYR A 305 0.46 -33.59 7.22
CA TYR A 305 1.83 -33.96 7.61
C TYR A 305 2.79 -34.02 6.41
N ARG A 306 2.32 -34.31 5.22
CA ARG A 306 3.15 -34.31 4.00
C ARG A 306 3.49 -32.91 3.52
N LEU A 307 2.58 -31.96 3.70
CA LEU A 307 2.78 -30.54 3.35
C LEU A 307 3.51 -29.76 4.45
N ASN A 308 3.24 -30.07 5.70
CA ASN A 308 3.79 -29.35 6.87
C ASN A 308 5.12 -29.90 7.34
N VAL A 309 6.10 -29.99 6.44
CA VAL A 309 7.49 -30.31 6.82
C VAL A 309 8.15 -29.11 7.49
N VAL A 310 7.92 -27.92 6.95
CA VAL A 310 8.38 -26.67 7.52
C VAL A 310 7.24 -25.65 7.53
N THR A 311 7.01 -25.00 8.67
CA THR A 311 6.04 -23.91 8.79
C THR A 311 6.75 -22.57 8.88
N LEU A 312 6.34 -21.62 8.01
CA LEU A 312 6.68 -20.21 8.12
C LEU A 312 5.44 -19.41 8.52
N LYS A 313 5.58 -18.48 9.45
CA LYS A 313 4.52 -17.55 9.82
C LYS A 313 4.86 -16.16 9.32
N THR A 314 3.98 -15.55 8.49
CA THR A 314 4.08 -14.13 8.14
C THR A 314 3.48 -13.30 9.28
N PRO A 315 4.17 -12.26 9.76
CA PRO A 315 3.65 -11.40 10.80
C PRO A 315 2.49 -10.56 10.27
N ALA A 316 1.51 -10.28 11.14
CA ALA A 316 0.49 -9.29 10.87
C ALA A 316 1.10 -7.87 10.86
N LEU A 317 0.51 -6.93 10.12
CA LEU A 317 1.01 -5.55 10.08
C LEU A 317 1.00 -4.89 11.46
N ALA A 318 0.08 -5.29 12.32
CA ALA A 318 0.02 -4.85 13.72
C ALA A 318 1.25 -5.29 14.55
N GLU A 319 1.90 -6.41 14.18
CA GLU A 319 3.13 -6.92 14.83
C GLU A 319 4.41 -6.24 14.31
N ILE A 320 4.32 -5.52 13.18
CA ILE A 320 5.46 -4.88 12.49
C ILE A 320 5.19 -3.39 12.18
N ARG A 321 4.50 -2.69 13.08
CA ARG A 321 4.12 -1.27 12.88
C ARG A 321 5.31 -0.37 12.57
N GLU A 322 6.48 -0.69 13.07
CA GLU A 322 7.75 0.02 12.79
C GLU A 322 8.18 -0.07 11.31
N ASP A 323 7.65 -1.03 10.54
CA ASP A 323 7.89 -1.14 9.10
C ASP A 323 6.91 -0.30 8.26
N ILE A 324 5.82 0.24 8.84
CA ILE A 324 4.82 1.04 8.11
C ILE A 324 5.46 2.22 7.37
N PRO A 325 6.36 3.02 7.97
CA PRO A 325 7.02 4.12 7.24
C PRO A 325 7.80 3.64 6.01
N LEU A 326 8.45 2.49 6.10
CA LEU A 326 9.20 1.89 5.00
C LEU A 326 8.26 1.39 3.89
N LEU A 327 7.19 0.69 4.27
CA LEU A 327 6.16 0.19 3.36
C LEU A 327 5.44 1.32 2.63
N VAL A 328 5.06 2.40 3.33
CA VAL A 328 4.42 3.58 2.73
C VAL A 328 5.33 4.23 1.69
N ASN A 329 6.61 4.42 1.99
CA ASN A 329 7.57 4.97 1.04
C ASN A 329 7.75 4.07 -0.19
N HIS A 330 7.82 2.75 0.02
CA HIS A 330 7.91 1.77 -1.06
C HIS A 330 6.68 1.82 -1.97
N PHE A 331 5.48 1.72 -1.41
CA PHE A 331 4.24 1.74 -2.18
C PHE A 331 3.97 3.08 -2.85
N SER A 332 4.33 4.20 -2.20
CA SER A 332 4.24 5.53 -2.81
C SER A 332 5.16 5.65 -4.03
N SER A 333 6.40 5.20 -3.91
CA SER A 333 7.35 5.21 -5.03
C SER A 333 6.87 4.34 -6.18
N LEU A 334 6.36 3.15 -5.88
CA LEU A 334 5.82 2.22 -6.87
C LEU A 334 4.61 2.82 -7.59
N ALA A 335 3.65 3.35 -6.83
CA ALA A 335 2.45 3.97 -7.39
C ALA A 335 2.77 5.21 -8.25
N CYS A 336 3.70 6.07 -7.81
CA CYS A 336 4.15 7.22 -8.62
C CYS A 336 4.81 6.77 -9.92
N SER A 337 5.63 5.72 -9.88
CA SER A 337 6.27 5.16 -11.08
C SER A 337 5.25 4.58 -12.06
N GLU A 338 4.28 3.79 -11.58
CA GLU A 338 3.22 3.18 -12.40
C GLU A 338 2.31 4.23 -13.05
N LEU A 339 2.03 5.33 -12.34
CA LEU A 339 1.13 6.39 -12.80
C LEU A 339 1.86 7.51 -13.57
N GLY A 340 3.20 7.47 -13.67
CA GLY A 340 3.99 8.54 -14.29
C GLY A 340 3.93 9.87 -13.52
N LEU A 341 3.68 9.82 -12.21
CA LEU A 341 3.55 11.00 -11.35
C LEU A 341 4.90 11.38 -10.73
N ALA A 342 5.04 12.66 -10.38
CA ALA A 342 6.16 13.11 -9.57
C ALA A 342 6.15 12.42 -8.18
N PRO A 343 7.33 12.15 -7.58
CA PRO A 343 7.40 11.50 -6.27
C PRO A 343 6.60 12.25 -5.22
N LYS A 344 5.75 11.53 -4.48
CA LYS A 344 4.95 12.08 -3.36
C LYS A 344 5.53 11.65 -2.03
N ARG A 345 5.43 12.53 -1.03
CA ARG A 345 5.96 12.30 0.32
C ARG A 345 4.85 12.40 1.36
N PHE A 346 4.86 11.48 2.30
CA PHE A 346 3.98 11.51 3.47
C PHE A 346 4.66 12.29 4.60
N THR A 347 3.94 13.22 5.24
CA THR A 347 4.44 13.91 6.42
C THR A 347 4.59 12.95 7.61
N ALA A 348 5.37 13.33 8.62
CA ALA A 348 5.52 12.54 9.84
C ALA A 348 4.16 12.30 10.52
N GLY A 349 3.30 13.34 10.58
CA GLY A 349 1.96 13.20 11.13
C GLY A 349 1.05 12.24 10.35
N ALA A 350 1.19 12.17 9.01
CA ALA A 350 0.48 11.19 8.20
C ALA A 350 0.97 9.76 8.48
N ILE A 351 2.28 9.58 8.62
CA ILE A 351 2.87 8.28 8.98
C ILE A 351 2.42 7.83 10.37
N GLU A 352 2.45 8.73 11.38
CA GLU A 352 1.96 8.41 12.73
C GLU A 352 0.50 7.99 12.74
N GLU A 353 -0.34 8.67 11.97
CA GLU A 353 -1.73 8.30 11.80
C GLU A 353 -1.87 6.88 11.23
N LEU A 354 -1.12 6.55 10.18
CA LEU A 354 -1.09 5.21 9.59
C LEU A 354 -0.59 4.15 10.59
N MET A 355 0.39 4.47 11.43
CA MET A 355 0.91 3.55 12.46
C MET A 355 -0.09 3.24 13.57
N ARG A 356 -1.06 4.14 13.86
CA ARG A 356 -2.09 3.96 14.90
C ARG A 356 -3.25 3.07 14.45
N ARG A 357 -3.45 2.87 13.16
CA ARG A 357 -4.59 2.14 12.60
C ARG A 357 -4.49 0.63 12.84
N PRO A 358 -5.61 -0.08 12.95
CA PRO A 358 -5.62 -1.51 13.24
C PRO A 358 -5.24 -2.42 12.07
N TRP A 359 -5.41 -2.00 10.82
CA TRP A 359 -5.07 -2.72 9.59
C TRP A 359 -5.59 -4.17 9.51
N PRO A 360 -6.89 -4.43 9.53
CA PRO A 360 -7.44 -5.78 9.42
C PRO A 360 -7.10 -6.46 8.09
N GLY A 361 -6.92 -5.70 7.01
CA GLY A 361 -6.46 -6.20 5.71
C GLY A 361 -4.95 -6.17 5.53
N ASN A 362 -4.18 -5.92 6.61
CA ASN A 362 -2.73 -5.96 6.66
C ASN A 362 -2.06 -5.10 5.57
N VAL A 363 -0.96 -5.58 4.99
CA VAL A 363 -0.15 -4.88 3.99
C VAL A 363 -0.95 -4.59 2.71
N ARG A 364 -1.90 -5.47 2.34
CA ARG A 364 -2.75 -5.24 1.15
C ARG A 364 -3.66 -4.02 1.33
N GLU A 365 -4.20 -3.83 2.52
CA GLU A 365 -5.03 -2.66 2.84
C GLU A 365 -4.18 -1.38 2.83
N LEU A 366 -3.00 -1.41 3.47
CA LEU A 366 -2.06 -0.29 3.47
C LEU A 366 -1.64 0.09 2.04
N GLN A 367 -1.28 -0.89 1.19
CA GLN A 367 -0.92 -0.67 -0.21
C GLN A 367 -2.04 -0.02 -1.00
N ASN A 368 -3.27 -0.51 -0.83
CA ASN A 368 -4.45 0.04 -1.51
C ASN A 368 -4.74 1.48 -1.05
N LEU A 369 -4.60 1.78 0.24
CA LEU A 369 -4.77 3.13 0.75
C LEU A 369 -3.70 4.07 0.17
N VAL A 370 -2.41 3.68 0.24
CA VAL A 370 -1.31 4.50 -0.30
C VAL A 370 -1.51 4.75 -1.80
N ARG A 371 -1.88 3.73 -2.58
CA ARG A 371 -2.15 3.86 -4.02
C ARG A 371 -3.29 4.84 -4.30
N ARG A 372 -4.39 4.77 -3.55
CA ARG A 372 -5.51 5.72 -3.66
C ARG A 372 -5.07 7.15 -3.33
N VAL A 373 -4.36 7.32 -2.21
CA VAL A 373 -3.87 8.63 -1.78
C VAL A 373 -2.93 9.23 -2.82
N VAL A 374 -2.00 8.46 -3.36
CA VAL A 374 -1.09 8.92 -4.43
C VAL A 374 -1.86 9.30 -5.70
N MET A 375 -2.90 8.55 -6.06
CA MET A 375 -3.69 8.81 -7.27
C MET A 375 -4.54 10.07 -7.16
N PHE A 376 -5.20 10.28 -6.03
CA PHE A 376 -6.22 11.33 -5.89
C PHE A 376 -5.73 12.60 -5.20
N SER A 377 -4.62 12.59 -4.48
CA SER A 377 -4.06 13.82 -3.90
C SER A 377 -3.47 14.69 -5.02
N PRO A 378 -3.84 15.97 -5.13
CA PRO A 378 -3.24 16.89 -6.10
C PRO A 378 -1.83 17.35 -5.66
N GLU A 379 -1.51 17.24 -4.36
CA GLU A 379 -0.29 17.75 -3.78
C GLU A 379 0.85 16.72 -3.79
N SER A 380 2.08 17.21 -3.78
CA SER A 380 3.29 16.37 -3.67
C SER A 380 3.60 15.95 -2.22
N ILE A 381 2.97 16.62 -1.24
CA ILE A 381 3.14 16.37 0.21
C ILE A 381 1.79 15.93 0.78
N ILE A 382 1.71 14.71 1.25
CA ILE A 382 0.49 14.08 1.79
C ILE A 382 0.47 14.24 3.31
N ARG A 383 -0.60 14.85 3.83
CA ARG A 383 -0.82 15.14 5.26
C ARG A 383 -1.87 14.22 5.86
N ALA A 384 -1.93 14.16 7.20
CA ALA A 384 -2.92 13.36 7.92
C ALA A 384 -4.37 13.72 7.55
N ALA A 385 -4.67 15.00 7.33
CA ALA A 385 -6.02 15.44 6.93
C ALA A 385 -6.46 14.84 5.58
N GLU A 386 -5.54 14.67 4.63
CA GLU A 386 -5.86 14.08 3.32
C GLU A 386 -6.19 12.59 3.41
N LEU A 387 -5.59 11.88 4.38
CA LEU A 387 -5.90 10.47 4.63
C LEU A 387 -7.37 10.30 5.05
N GLN A 388 -7.91 11.21 5.86
CA GLN A 388 -9.30 11.18 6.33
C GLN A 388 -10.28 11.53 5.21
N THR A 389 -10.02 12.60 4.45
CA THR A 389 -10.89 13.05 3.35
C THR A 389 -11.02 11.99 2.25
N LEU A 390 -9.94 11.28 1.93
CA LEU A 390 -9.94 10.24 0.88
C LEU A 390 -10.55 8.92 1.35
N GLU A 391 -10.69 8.71 2.66
CA GLU A 391 -11.47 7.61 3.22
C GLU A 391 -12.98 7.86 3.11
N GLU A 392 -13.42 9.09 3.30
CA GLU A 392 -14.83 9.47 3.10
C GLU A 392 -15.24 9.33 1.63
N VAL A 393 -14.35 9.64 0.68
CA VAL A 393 -14.59 9.48 -0.76
C VAL A 393 -14.44 8.03 -1.23
N GLY A 394 -13.61 7.25 -0.55
CA GLY A 394 -13.37 5.82 -0.81
C GLY A 394 -13.90 4.92 0.30
N GLY A 395 -14.86 5.42 1.07
CA GLY A 395 -15.34 4.82 2.29
C GLY A 395 -15.34 3.30 2.21
N ASN A 396 -15.02 2.66 3.29
CA ASN A 396 -15.26 1.24 3.56
C ASN A 396 -16.72 0.88 3.27
N ALA A 397 -17.13 1.07 2.03
CA ALA A 397 -18.16 0.30 1.44
C ALA A 397 -17.54 -1.08 1.26
N ASP A 398 -17.55 -1.89 2.33
CA ASP A 398 -17.79 -3.30 2.14
C ASP A 398 -18.83 -3.36 1.00
N PRO A 399 -18.49 -3.91 -0.19
CA PRO A 399 -19.46 -3.96 -1.30
C PRO A 399 -20.79 -4.59 -0.83
N GLY A 400 -20.76 -5.44 0.21
CA GLY A 400 -21.90 -5.90 0.95
C GLY A 400 -22.62 -4.80 1.73
N ARG A 401 -21.90 -3.93 2.47
CA ARG A 401 -22.51 -2.90 3.33
C ARG A 401 -23.11 -1.72 2.54
N ALA A 402 -22.48 -1.31 1.44
CA ALA A 402 -23.02 -0.28 0.56
C ALA A 402 -24.27 -0.72 -0.21
N LEU A 403 -24.41 -2.03 -0.46
CA LEU A 403 -25.59 -2.62 -1.06
C LEU A 403 -26.74 -2.89 -0.06
N TRP A 404 -26.40 -3.14 1.22
CA TRP A 404 -27.41 -3.61 2.20
C TRP A 404 -27.91 -2.55 3.19
N GLY A 405 -27.32 -1.33 3.24
CA GLY A 405 -27.70 -0.27 4.17
C GLY A 405 -27.31 -0.57 5.64
N GLU A 406 -27.31 0.46 6.51
CA GLU A 406 -27.15 0.31 7.96
C GLU A 406 -28.37 -0.41 8.55
N GLY A 407 -28.28 -1.68 8.73
CA GLY A 407 -29.33 -2.52 9.34
C GLY A 407 -29.19 -3.95 8.88
N VAL A 408 -28.18 -4.65 9.41
CA VAL A 408 -28.18 -6.12 9.38
C VAL A 408 -29.26 -6.57 10.35
N HIS A 409 -30.45 -6.81 9.82
CA HIS A 409 -31.47 -7.57 10.54
C HIS A 409 -31.00 -9.03 10.58
N GLU A 410 -31.07 -9.66 11.74
CA GLU A 410 -30.74 -11.07 11.99
C GLU A 410 -31.62 -12.06 11.21
N GLU A 411 -32.58 -11.60 10.43
CA GLU A 411 -33.44 -12.45 9.59
C GLU A 411 -33.06 -12.38 8.13
N ILE A 412 -32.76 -13.57 7.56
CA ILE A 412 -32.47 -13.74 6.13
C ILE A 412 -33.75 -13.47 5.33
N GLU A 413 -33.80 -12.34 4.63
CA GLU A 413 -34.90 -12.02 3.70
C GLU A 413 -34.84 -12.92 2.46
N TRP A 414 -36.02 -13.30 1.92
CA TRP A 414 -36.11 -14.04 0.68
C TRP A 414 -35.54 -13.21 -0.48
N TYR A 415 -34.78 -13.85 -1.37
CA TYR A 415 -34.07 -13.18 -2.48
C TYR A 415 -34.93 -12.20 -3.29
N ASN A 416 -36.19 -12.59 -3.60
CA ASN A 416 -37.11 -11.72 -4.35
C ASN A 416 -37.48 -10.45 -3.59
N GLN A 417 -37.66 -10.51 -2.28
CA GLN A 417 -37.98 -9.36 -1.42
C GLN A 417 -36.77 -8.44 -1.30
N ALA A 418 -35.59 -8.99 -1.05
CA ALA A 418 -34.34 -8.24 -0.99
C ALA A 418 -34.03 -7.52 -2.31
N LYS A 419 -34.22 -8.22 -3.44
CA LYS A 419 -34.06 -7.65 -4.79
C LYS A 419 -35.03 -6.50 -5.04
N GLU A 420 -36.30 -6.68 -4.69
CA GLU A 420 -37.32 -5.67 -4.89
C GLU A 420 -37.07 -4.40 -4.05
N ARG A 421 -36.65 -4.57 -2.81
CA ARG A 421 -36.23 -3.48 -1.90
C ARG A 421 -35.05 -2.71 -2.47
N LEU A 422 -33.99 -3.39 -2.93
CA LEU A 422 -32.81 -2.76 -3.54
C LEU A 422 -33.16 -1.96 -4.79
N VAL A 423 -33.98 -2.51 -5.67
CA VAL A 423 -34.43 -1.83 -6.89
C VAL A 423 -35.28 -0.61 -6.55
N GLN A 424 -36.13 -0.69 -5.53
CA GLN A 424 -36.94 0.45 -5.05
C GLN A 424 -36.05 1.55 -4.48
N GLN A 425 -35.09 1.22 -3.63
CA GLN A 425 -34.18 2.18 -3.01
C GLN A 425 -33.26 2.85 -4.01
N PHE A 426 -32.71 2.09 -4.94
CA PHE A 426 -31.93 2.63 -6.07
C PHE A 426 -32.78 3.61 -6.91
N THR A 427 -33.99 3.19 -7.28
CA THR A 427 -34.88 4.02 -8.12
C THR A 427 -35.29 5.30 -7.40
N LEU A 428 -35.56 5.25 -6.11
CA LEU A 428 -35.90 6.40 -5.27
C LEU A 428 -34.74 7.41 -5.24
N ASN A 429 -33.54 6.95 -4.94
CA ASN A 429 -32.32 7.78 -4.88
C ASN A 429 -32.00 8.40 -6.27
N TYR A 430 -32.09 7.60 -7.32
CA TYR A 430 -31.80 8.04 -8.70
C TYR A 430 -32.77 9.13 -9.15
N VAL A 431 -34.09 8.94 -8.96
CA VAL A 431 -35.12 9.91 -9.34
C VAL A 431 -35.01 11.19 -8.49
N SER A 432 -34.77 11.06 -7.18
CA SER A 432 -34.58 12.20 -6.27
C SER A 432 -33.38 13.07 -6.67
N ASN A 433 -32.25 12.43 -6.98
CA ASN A 433 -31.04 13.13 -7.43
C ASN A 433 -31.23 13.85 -8.78
N LEU A 434 -31.98 13.25 -9.72
CA LEU A 434 -32.30 13.89 -11.00
C LEU A 434 -33.23 15.11 -10.81
N LEU A 435 -34.24 14.99 -9.95
CA LEU A 435 -35.13 16.09 -9.62
C LEU A 435 -34.40 17.23 -8.90
N ALA A 436 -33.49 16.91 -7.98
CA ALA A 436 -32.65 17.90 -7.31
C ALA A 436 -31.76 18.65 -8.31
N LYS A 437 -31.07 17.92 -9.20
CA LYS A 437 -30.22 18.53 -10.26
C LYS A 437 -30.99 19.40 -11.28
N THR A 438 -32.28 19.14 -11.49
CA THR A 438 -33.10 19.84 -12.47
C THR A 438 -34.06 20.86 -11.87
N GLY A 439 -33.97 21.12 -10.55
CA GLY A 439 -34.87 22.04 -9.85
C GLY A 439 -36.33 21.58 -9.93
N GLY A 440 -36.64 20.31 -9.82
CA GLY A 440 -37.99 19.74 -9.90
C GLY A 440 -38.59 19.65 -11.30
N ASN A 441 -37.81 19.91 -12.37
CA ASN A 441 -38.30 19.84 -13.75
C ASN A 441 -38.40 18.41 -14.27
N VAL A 442 -39.60 17.84 -14.21
CA VAL A 442 -39.90 16.46 -14.59
C VAL A 442 -39.54 16.10 -16.02
N SER A 443 -39.75 17.05 -16.97
CA SER A 443 -39.44 16.82 -18.39
C SER A 443 -37.94 16.73 -18.63
N LYS A 444 -37.16 17.61 -17.96
CA LYS A 444 -35.71 17.63 -18.06
C LYS A 444 -35.07 16.42 -17.34
N SER A 445 -35.64 16.00 -16.19
CA SER A 445 -35.23 14.79 -15.47
C SER A 445 -35.48 13.53 -16.31
N ALA A 446 -36.65 13.43 -16.96
CA ALA A 446 -36.98 12.32 -17.83
C ALA A 446 -36.00 12.21 -19.02
N ALA A 447 -35.70 13.34 -19.68
CA ALA A 447 -34.72 13.37 -20.77
C ALA A 447 -33.34 12.95 -20.35
N LEU A 448 -32.85 13.40 -19.17
CA LEU A 448 -31.54 13.02 -18.61
C LEU A 448 -31.48 11.53 -18.21
N SER A 449 -32.61 10.92 -17.84
CA SER A 449 -32.69 9.50 -17.50
C SER A 449 -32.82 8.58 -18.71
N GLY A 450 -32.98 9.10 -19.91
CA GLY A 450 -33.29 8.33 -21.10
C GLY A 450 -34.72 7.74 -21.13
N LEU A 451 -35.58 8.15 -20.18
CA LEU A 451 -36.98 7.69 -20.09
C LEU A 451 -37.95 8.70 -20.70
N GLY A 452 -39.05 8.18 -21.24
CA GLY A 452 -40.17 9.03 -21.66
C GLY A 452 -40.82 9.69 -20.42
N ARG A 453 -41.33 10.95 -20.56
CA ARG A 453 -41.94 11.72 -19.49
C ARG A 453 -43.07 10.95 -18.76
N ALA A 454 -43.89 10.19 -19.47
CA ALA A 454 -45.00 9.41 -18.92
C ALA A 454 -44.45 8.27 -18.02
N SER A 455 -43.37 7.57 -18.47
CA SER A 455 -42.71 6.52 -17.72
C SER A 455 -42.06 7.04 -16.46
N PHE A 456 -41.38 8.19 -16.53
CA PHE A 456 -40.77 8.83 -15.38
C PHE A 456 -41.83 9.28 -14.36
N GLN A 457 -42.93 9.86 -14.79
CA GLN A 457 -44.06 10.21 -13.91
C GLN A 457 -44.71 8.97 -13.25
N LYS A 458 -44.80 7.83 -13.95
CA LYS A 458 -45.31 6.57 -13.40
C LYS A 458 -44.41 6.07 -12.29
N ILE A 459 -43.08 6.17 -12.46
CA ILE A 459 -42.10 5.82 -11.43
C ILE A 459 -42.26 6.74 -10.21
N MET A 460 -42.33 8.07 -10.43
CA MET A 460 -42.50 9.02 -9.33
C MET A 460 -43.77 8.73 -8.50
N ARG A 461 -44.92 8.45 -9.20
CA ARG A 461 -46.16 8.08 -8.49
C ARG A 461 -46.05 6.81 -7.69
N ARG A 462 -45.40 5.78 -8.23
CA ARG A 462 -45.19 4.50 -7.54
C ARG A 462 -44.34 4.65 -6.29
N LEU A 463 -43.37 5.57 -6.30
CA LEU A 463 -42.44 5.84 -5.19
C LEU A 463 -42.88 6.98 -4.26
N GLY A 464 -44.06 7.62 -4.53
CA GLY A 464 -44.56 8.73 -3.72
C GLY A 464 -43.76 10.02 -3.82
N ILE A 465 -42.94 10.19 -4.87
CA ILE A 465 -42.07 11.37 -5.04
C ILE A 465 -42.89 12.53 -5.68
N LYS A 466 -42.86 13.69 -5.00
CA LYS A 466 -43.49 14.95 -5.52
C LYS A 466 -42.39 15.91 -6.00
N SER A 467 -42.52 16.39 -7.25
CA SER A 467 -41.54 17.31 -7.88
C SER A 467 -41.42 18.65 -7.16
N ASP A 468 -42.49 19.09 -6.48
CA ASP A 468 -42.55 20.40 -5.82
C ASP A 468 -41.56 20.52 -4.62
N ARG A 469 -41.15 19.40 -4.02
CA ARG A 469 -40.13 19.36 -2.95
C ARG A 469 -38.72 19.74 -3.44
N TYR A 470 -38.49 19.74 -4.75
CA TYR A 470 -37.19 19.99 -5.38
C TYR A 470 -37.18 21.32 -6.17
N ARG A 471 -38.24 22.12 -6.13
CA ARG A 471 -38.27 23.49 -6.62
C ARG A 471 -37.79 24.37 -5.49
N GLY A 472 -36.50 24.80 -5.55
CA GLY A 472 -36.00 25.82 -4.65
C GLY A 472 -36.81 27.11 -4.79
N GLU A 473 -36.97 27.82 -3.66
CA GLU A 473 -37.51 29.19 -3.65
C GLU A 473 -36.67 30.15 -4.48
#